data_464aafcfbc48c10b8ac5b3cdccc79591
#
_entry.id   464aafcfbc48c10b8ac5b3cdccc79591
#
_cell.length_a   1.000
_cell.length_b   1.000
_cell.length_c   1.000
_cell.angle_alpha   90.00
_cell.angle_beta   90.00
_cell.angle_gamma   90.00
#
_symmetry.space_group_name_H-M   'P 1'
#
loop_
_entity.id
_entity.type
_entity.pdbx_description
1 polymer ?
#
loop_
_entity_poly.entity_id
_entity_poly.type
_entity_poly.pdbx_seq_one_letter_code
_entity_poly.pdbx_strand_id
1 'polypeptide(L)'
;MSEQVTEILGYFIYASMALVALWGLYCVVMVWGRVKAKRFRSEAQQQAFLEAIEEPLSRGQFEDVAEVCGRDPRALVQMVRMAVENRDLGYTKVKTMLLDRFERDVLADLDYRITWIKTVIAAAPMMGLLGTVLGMMGAFAKLANSDAPEPSELAGTISFALITTAIGLVIAIPLVMAIASVNNKIKQLEDLISVGFSEFLDVFRNSLAKHK
;
A
#
# COMPACT_ATOMS: atom_id res chain seq x y z
N MET A 1 29.04 31.24 -4.22
CA MET A 1 28.91 29.85 -3.69
C MET A 1 30.03 29.06 -4.37
N SER A 2 30.91 28.40 -3.63
CA SER A 2 32.05 27.70 -4.25
C SER A 2 31.54 26.59 -5.17
N GLU A 3 32.19 26.34 -6.27
CA GLU A 3 31.84 25.32 -7.29
C GLU A 3 31.69 23.92 -6.63
N GLN A 4 32.55 23.61 -5.68
CA GLN A 4 32.47 22.39 -4.86
C GLN A 4 31.15 22.23 -4.09
N VAL A 5 30.57 23.32 -3.58
CA VAL A 5 29.28 23.27 -2.86
C VAL A 5 28.14 22.92 -3.81
N THR A 6 28.20 23.43 -5.03
CA THR A 6 27.16 23.14 -6.05
C THR A 6 27.22 21.69 -6.54
N GLU A 7 28.40 21.14 -6.71
CA GLU A 7 28.59 19.73 -7.06
C GLU A 7 28.12 18.78 -5.94
N ILE A 8 28.54 19.04 -4.69
CA ILE A 8 28.14 18.24 -3.53
C ILE A 8 26.61 18.25 -3.38
N LEU A 9 25.98 19.42 -3.57
CA LEU A 9 24.53 19.57 -3.51
C LEU A 9 23.83 18.78 -4.62
N GLY A 10 24.41 18.76 -5.83
CA GLY A 10 23.93 17.96 -6.94
C GLY A 10 23.95 16.45 -6.65
N TYR A 11 25.05 15.92 -6.15
CA TYR A 11 25.15 14.51 -5.76
C TYR A 11 24.18 14.16 -4.64
N PHE A 12 23.98 15.06 -3.68
CA PHE A 12 23.00 14.87 -2.61
C PHE A 12 21.57 14.78 -3.12
N ILE A 13 21.19 15.62 -4.10
CA ILE A 13 19.87 15.56 -4.75
C ILE A 13 19.68 14.22 -5.46
N TYR A 14 20.65 13.78 -6.28
CA TYR A 14 20.53 12.49 -6.96
C TYR A 14 20.46 11.32 -6.00
N ALA A 15 21.29 11.31 -4.95
CA ALA A 15 21.25 10.26 -3.92
C ALA A 15 19.90 10.23 -3.20
N SER A 16 19.37 11.39 -2.82
CA SER A 16 18.06 11.47 -2.16
C SER A 16 16.90 11.04 -3.07
N MET A 17 16.94 11.40 -4.36
CA MET A 17 15.95 10.92 -5.35
C MET A 17 16.01 9.40 -5.55
N ALA A 18 17.21 8.82 -5.60
CA ALA A 18 17.39 7.37 -5.67
C ALA A 18 16.82 6.66 -4.44
N LEU A 19 17.08 7.18 -3.23
CA LEU A 19 16.51 6.63 -2.00
C LEU A 19 14.98 6.69 -1.98
N VAL A 20 14.41 7.82 -2.39
CA VAL A 20 12.96 8.01 -2.47
C VAL A 20 12.34 7.06 -3.50
N ALA A 21 12.98 6.85 -4.65
CA ALA A 21 12.53 5.90 -5.67
C ALA A 21 12.53 4.45 -5.15
N LEU A 22 13.62 4.02 -4.50
CA LEU A 22 13.73 2.69 -3.90
C LEU A 22 12.70 2.48 -2.78
N TRP A 23 12.48 3.50 -1.95
CA TRP A 23 11.46 3.45 -0.92
C TRP A 23 10.05 3.32 -1.49
N GLY A 24 9.72 4.09 -2.52
CA GLY A 24 8.43 4.01 -3.22
C GLY A 24 8.19 2.62 -3.83
N LEU A 25 9.19 2.07 -4.52
CA LEU A 25 9.13 0.73 -5.09
C LEU A 25 8.94 -0.34 -4.01
N TYR A 26 9.71 -0.27 -2.92
CA TYR A 26 9.58 -1.16 -1.78
C TYR A 26 8.16 -1.14 -1.20
N CYS A 27 7.58 0.06 -0.98
CA CYS A 27 6.23 0.20 -0.47
C CYS A 27 5.18 -0.43 -1.40
N VAL A 28 5.29 -0.24 -2.73
CA VAL A 28 4.40 -0.84 -3.72
C VAL A 28 4.46 -2.37 -3.66
N VAL A 29 5.65 -2.96 -3.67
CA VAL A 29 5.85 -4.42 -3.63
C VAL A 29 5.28 -5.01 -2.34
N MET A 30 5.51 -4.34 -1.20
CA MET A 30 4.99 -4.77 0.09
C MET A 30 3.47 -4.75 0.16
N VAL A 31 2.83 -3.67 -0.31
CA VAL A 31 1.34 -3.59 -0.34
C VAL A 31 0.76 -4.65 -1.25
N TRP A 32 1.33 -4.79 -2.45
CA TRP A 32 0.88 -5.81 -3.40
C TRP A 32 0.95 -7.23 -2.83
N GLY A 33 2.08 -7.56 -2.19
CA GLY A 33 2.27 -8.86 -1.53
C GLY A 33 1.25 -9.09 -0.41
N ARG A 34 0.98 -8.08 0.42
CA ARG A 34 0.00 -8.16 1.51
C ARG A 34 -1.43 -8.33 1.01
N VAL A 35 -1.87 -7.54 0.03
CA VAL A 35 -3.20 -7.68 -0.57
C VAL A 35 -3.38 -9.07 -1.15
N LYS A 36 -2.35 -9.60 -1.86
CA LYS A 36 -2.38 -10.94 -2.42
C LYS A 36 -2.45 -12.03 -1.36
N ALA A 37 -1.77 -11.86 -0.23
CA ALA A 37 -1.77 -12.84 0.87
C ALA A 37 -3.10 -12.86 1.65
N LYS A 38 -3.80 -11.72 1.74
CA LYS A 38 -5.07 -11.60 2.49
C LYS A 38 -6.31 -11.99 1.69
N ARG A 39 -6.19 -12.15 0.37
CA ARG A 39 -7.28 -12.41 -0.56
C ARG A 39 -7.32 -13.87 -1.03
N PHE A 40 -8.52 -14.39 -1.29
CA PHE A 40 -8.69 -15.59 -2.11
C PHE A 40 -8.31 -15.31 -3.57
N ARG A 41 -7.76 -16.28 -4.27
CA ARG A 41 -7.38 -16.12 -5.69
C ARG A 41 -8.58 -15.90 -6.61
N SER A 42 -9.70 -16.53 -6.28
CA SER A 42 -10.96 -16.42 -7.02
C SER A 42 -12.14 -16.51 -6.08
N GLU A 43 -13.28 -16.01 -6.51
CA GLU A 43 -14.58 -16.11 -5.86
C GLU A 43 -14.98 -17.58 -5.63
N ALA A 44 -14.71 -18.44 -6.61
CA ALA A 44 -14.96 -19.89 -6.49
C ALA A 44 -14.18 -20.55 -5.34
N GLN A 45 -12.95 -20.10 -5.05
CA GLN A 45 -12.20 -20.61 -3.90
C GLN A 45 -12.76 -20.12 -2.57
N GLN A 46 -13.29 -18.90 -2.53
CA GLN A 46 -13.96 -18.37 -1.34
C GLN A 46 -15.25 -19.15 -1.09
N GLN A 47 -16.04 -19.39 -2.14
CA GLN A 47 -17.28 -20.15 -2.07
C GLN A 47 -17.03 -21.59 -1.59
N ALA A 48 -16.04 -22.27 -2.18
CA ALA A 48 -15.65 -23.61 -1.73
C ALA A 48 -15.22 -23.66 -0.24
N PHE A 49 -14.58 -22.60 0.24
CA PHE A 49 -14.26 -22.48 1.67
C PHE A 49 -15.52 -22.30 2.52
N LEU A 50 -16.47 -21.45 2.10
CA LEU A 50 -17.73 -21.22 2.81
C LEU A 50 -18.58 -22.48 2.86
N GLU A 51 -18.71 -23.20 1.75
CA GLU A 51 -19.39 -24.48 1.68
C GLU A 51 -18.75 -25.53 2.62
N ALA A 52 -17.41 -25.58 2.68
CA ALA A 52 -16.70 -26.52 3.55
C ALA A 52 -16.96 -26.27 5.05
N ILE A 53 -17.23 -25.03 5.45
CA ILE A 53 -17.51 -24.69 6.86
C ILE A 53 -19.00 -24.68 7.19
N GLU A 54 -19.90 -24.62 6.20
CA GLU A 54 -21.35 -24.50 6.41
C GLU A 54 -21.92 -25.70 7.17
N GLU A 55 -21.56 -26.93 6.75
CA GLU A 55 -22.07 -28.16 7.36
C GLU A 55 -21.63 -28.31 8.82
N PRO A 56 -20.31 -28.25 9.18
CA PRO A 56 -19.88 -28.33 10.56
C PRO A 56 -20.40 -27.16 11.40
N LEU A 57 -20.51 -25.96 10.84
CA LEU A 57 -21.06 -24.81 11.54
C LEU A 57 -22.56 -25.00 11.87
N SER A 58 -23.35 -25.51 10.95
CA SER A 58 -24.78 -25.80 11.13
C SER A 58 -25.06 -26.89 12.17
N ARG A 59 -24.12 -27.82 12.36
CA ARG A 59 -24.14 -28.88 13.38
C ARG A 59 -23.64 -28.45 14.75
N GLY A 60 -23.12 -27.21 14.87
CA GLY A 60 -22.51 -26.72 16.10
C GLY A 60 -21.11 -27.26 16.39
N GLN A 61 -20.45 -27.88 15.41
CA GLN A 61 -19.08 -28.41 15.49
C GLN A 61 -18.05 -27.27 15.30
N PHE A 62 -18.00 -26.35 16.26
CA PHE A 62 -17.16 -25.15 16.16
C PHE A 62 -15.65 -25.48 16.15
N GLU A 63 -15.22 -26.56 16.79
CA GLU A 63 -13.83 -26.99 16.83
C GLU A 63 -13.37 -27.44 15.44
N ASP A 64 -14.20 -28.18 14.72
CA ASP A 64 -13.92 -28.62 13.35
C ASP A 64 -13.78 -27.43 12.40
N VAL A 65 -14.66 -26.41 12.55
CA VAL A 65 -14.53 -25.16 11.79
C VAL A 65 -13.21 -24.46 12.07
N ALA A 66 -12.79 -24.40 13.33
CA ALA A 66 -11.51 -23.79 13.71
C ALA A 66 -10.31 -24.57 13.14
N GLU A 67 -10.41 -25.90 13.06
CA GLU A 67 -9.39 -26.76 12.44
C GLU A 67 -9.30 -26.54 10.92
N VAL A 68 -10.44 -26.46 10.22
CA VAL A 68 -10.50 -26.11 8.79
C VAL A 68 -9.87 -24.76 8.50
N CYS A 69 -10.08 -23.77 9.37
CA CYS A 69 -9.45 -22.46 9.25
C CYS A 69 -7.92 -22.51 9.44
N GLY A 70 -7.40 -23.39 10.28
CA GLY A 70 -5.99 -23.59 10.53
C GLY A 70 -5.20 -22.30 10.80
N ARG A 71 -4.03 -22.18 10.15
CA ARG A 71 -3.17 -20.96 10.19
C ARG A 71 -3.22 -20.16 8.87
N ASP A 72 -4.35 -20.16 8.20
CA ASP A 72 -4.50 -19.50 6.92
C ASP A 72 -4.41 -17.95 7.09
N PRO A 73 -3.54 -17.26 6.33
CA PRO A 73 -3.37 -15.81 6.43
C PRO A 73 -4.51 -15.00 5.79
N ARG A 74 -5.43 -15.62 5.07
CA ARG A 74 -6.53 -14.95 4.38
C ARG A 74 -7.50 -14.29 5.36
N ALA A 75 -7.92 -13.07 5.04
CA ALA A 75 -8.68 -12.25 5.98
C ALA A 75 -10.01 -12.89 6.40
N LEU A 76 -10.81 -13.39 5.45
CA LEU A 76 -12.09 -14.04 5.75
C LEU A 76 -11.92 -15.29 6.63
N VAL A 77 -10.89 -16.12 6.36
CA VAL A 77 -10.61 -17.32 7.17
C VAL A 77 -10.27 -16.94 8.61
N GLN A 78 -9.46 -15.90 8.80
CA GLN A 78 -9.14 -15.39 10.14
C GLN A 78 -10.37 -14.83 10.86
N MET A 79 -11.26 -14.15 10.13
CA MET A 79 -12.52 -13.65 10.70
C MET A 79 -13.44 -14.80 11.13
N VAL A 80 -13.60 -15.84 10.31
CA VAL A 80 -14.37 -17.03 10.65
C VAL A 80 -13.81 -17.72 11.90
N ARG A 81 -12.50 -17.96 11.93
CA ARG A 81 -11.82 -18.54 13.09
C ARG A 81 -12.07 -17.72 14.37
N MET A 82 -11.88 -16.41 14.29
CA MET A 82 -12.08 -15.50 15.42
C MET A 82 -13.55 -15.47 15.88
N ALA A 83 -14.52 -15.59 14.96
CA ALA A 83 -15.92 -15.67 15.29
C ALA A 83 -16.23 -16.93 16.13
N VAL A 84 -15.69 -18.08 15.71
CA VAL A 84 -15.89 -19.35 16.37
C VAL A 84 -15.21 -19.39 17.75
N GLU A 85 -14.00 -18.87 17.87
CA GLU A 85 -13.25 -18.76 19.13
C GLU A 85 -13.95 -17.86 20.16
N ASN A 86 -14.71 -16.85 19.70
CA ASN A 86 -15.40 -15.89 20.58
C ASN A 86 -16.93 -16.03 20.57
N ARG A 87 -17.46 -17.19 20.18
CA ARG A 87 -18.91 -17.43 20.06
C ARG A 87 -19.73 -17.13 21.33
N ASP A 88 -19.09 -17.29 22.49
CA ASP A 88 -19.73 -17.09 23.80
C ASP A 88 -20.14 -15.63 24.05
N LEU A 89 -19.52 -14.67 23.33
CA LEU A 89 -19.89 -13.25 23.41
C LEU A 89 -21.26 -12.94 22.77
N GLY A 90 -21.80 -13.88 21.98
CA GLY A 90 -23.04 -13.73 21.24
C GLY A 90 -22.89 -12.97 19.93
N TYR A 91 -23.83 -13.20 19.00
CA TYR A 91 -23.79 -12.75 17.60
C TYR A 91 -23.45 -11.27 17.42
N THR A 92 -24.14 -10.38 18.13
CA THR A 92 -23.98 -8.93 17.94
C THR A 92 -22.59 -8.45 18.31
N LYS A 93 -22.04 -8.92 19.43
CA LYS A 93 -20.69 -8.54 19.88
C LYS A 93 -19.62 -9.12 18.96
N VAL A 94 -19.77 -10.38 18.56
CA VAL A 94 -18.85 -11.03 17.61
C VAL A 94 -18.84 -10.28 16.29
N LYS A 95 -20.00 -9.97 15.72
CA LYS A 95 -20.10 -9.18 14.47
C LYS A 95 -19.34 -7.86 14.55
N THR A 96 -19.61 -7.07 15.61
CA THR A 96 -18.93 -5.77 15.80
C THR A 96 -17.42 -5.94 15.95
N MET A 97 -17.00 -6.90 16.77
CA MET A 97 -15.58 -7.20 17.00
C MET A 97 -14.85 -7.58 15.68
N LEU A 98 -15.49 -8.39 14.83
CA LEU A 98 -14.91 -8.80 13.56
C LEU A 98 -14.77 -7.64 12.57
N LEU A 99 -15.78 -6.77 12.50
CA LEU A 99 -15.71 -5.57 11.66
C LEU A 99 -14.60 -4.63 12.13
N ASP A 100 -14.53 -4.35 13.43
CA ASP A 100 -13.46 -3.53 14.00
C ASP A 100 -12.07 -4.11 13.75
N ARG A 101 -11.94 -5.44 13.85
CA ARG A 101 -10.66 -6.12 13.57
C ARG A 101 -10.29 -6.07 12.11
N PHE A 102 -11.23 -6.29 11.20
CA PHE A 102 -10.99 -6.18 9.77
C PHE A 102 -10.52 -4.79 9.39
N GLU A 103 -11.20 -3.76 9.92
CA GLU A 103 -10.83 -2.36 9.68
C GLU A 103 -9.41 -2.04 10.21
N ARG A 104 -9.11 -2.44 11.45
CA ARG A 104 -7.81 -2.14 12.07
C ARG A 104 -6.65 -2.98 11.53
N ASP A 105 -6.84 -4.29 11.39
CA ASP A 105 -5.74 -5.21 11.13
C ASP A 105 -5.48 -5.41 9.64
N VAL A 106 -6.47 -5.09 8.78
CA VAL A 106 -6.35 -5.23 7.34
C VAL A 106 -6.37 -3.88 6.63
N LEU A 107 -7.43 -3.09 6.78
CA LEU A 107 -7.58 -1.85 6.02
C LEU A 107 -6.62 -0.76 6.49
N ALA A 108 -6.49 -0.54 7.79
CA ALA A 108 -5.62 0.51 8.33
C ALA A 108 -4.12 0.25 8.01
N ASP A 109 -3.66 -1.01 8.05
CA ASP A 109 -2.28 -1.34 7.65
C ASP A 109 -2.04 -1.07 6.17
N LEU A 110 -3.02 -1.35 5.31
CA LEU A 110 -2.93 -1.06 3.87
C LEU A 110 -2.95 0.45 3.61
N ASP A 111 -3.85 1.21 4.25
CA ASP A 111 -3.96 2.66 4.11
C ASP A 111 -2.69 3.38 4.58
N TYR A 112 -2.11 2.96 5.70
CA TYR A 112 -0.85 3.51 6.18
C TYR A 112 0.25 3.38 5.12
N ARG A 113 0.37 2.23 4.48
CA ARG A 113 1.38 1.99 3.44
C ARG A 113 1.10 2.75 2.15
N ILE A 114 -0.17 2.86 1.76
CA ILE A 114 -0.62 3.67 0.61
C ILE A 114 -0.24 5.13 0.82
N THR A 115 -0.38 5.63 2.04
CA THR A 115 0.00 7.01 2.39
C THR A 115 1.48 7.27 2.10
N TRP A 116 2.38 6.32 2.41
CA TRP A 116 3.79 6.44 2.05
C TRP A 116 4.03 6.47 0.54
N ILE A 117 3.30 5.65 -0.25
CA ILE A 117 3.41 5.70 -1.71
C ILE A 117 2.94 7.06 -2.24
N LYS A 118 1.82 7.59 -1.74
CA LYS A 118 1.31 8.94 -2.08
C LYS A 118 2.33 10.03 -1.75
N THR A 119 3.00 9.91 -0.60
CA THR A 119 4.05 10.83 -0.19
C THR A 119 5.23 10.82 -1.16
N VAL A 120 5.69 9.64 -1.59
CA VAL A 120 6.77 9.52 -2.59
C VAL A 120 6.35 10.11 -3.93
N ILE A 121 5.12 9.85 -4.39
CA ILE A 121 4.56 10.41 -5.65
C ILE A 121 4.59 11.94 -5.63
N ALA A 122 4.26 12.55 -4.49
CA ALA A 122 4.30 14.01 -4.34
C ALA A 122 5.73 14.55 -4.18
N ALA A 123 6.57 13.87 -3.39
CA ALA A 123 7.91 14.33 -3.07
C ALA A 123 8.88 14.26 -4.25
N ALA A 124 8.82 13.21 -5.08
CA ALA A 124 9.77 13.01 -6.16
C ALA A 124 9.80 14.17 -7.19
N PRO A 125 8.66 14.68 -7.71
CA PRO A 125 8.67 15.85 -8.58
C PRO A 125 9.10 17.14 -7.86
N MET A 126 8.77 17.30 -6.57
CA MET A 126 9.20 18.47 -5.78
C MET A 126 10.72 18.48 -5.59
N MET A 127 11.33 17.31 -5.39
CA MET A 127 12.79 17.18 -5.33
C MET A 127 13.43 17.49 -6.69
N GLY A 128 12.81 17.06 -7.79
CA GLY A 128 13.23 17.42 -9.14
C GLY A 128 13.16 18.94 -9.36
N LEU A 129 12.08 19.57 -8.95
CA LEU A 129 11.92 21.03 -9.02
C LEU A 129 12.97 21.76 -8.15
N LEU A 130 13.25 21.27 -6.94
CA LEU A 130 14.34 21.81 -6.12
C LEU A 130 15.67 21.77 -6.86
N GLY A 131 15.95 20.69 -7.58
CA GLY A 131 17.14 20.57 -8.44
C GLY A 131 17.20 21.64 -9.52
N THR A 132 16.07 21.99 -10.16
CA THR A 132 16.06 23.09 -11.15
C THR A 132 16.31 24.45 -10.51
N VAL A 133 15.71 24.72 -9.35
CA VAL A 133 15.93 26.00 -8.65
C VAL A 133 17.41 26.16 -8.28
N LEU A 134 18.02 25.13 -7.70
CA LEU A 134 19.43 25.15 -7.30
C LEU A 134 20.37 25.21 -8.50
N GLY A 135 20.07 24.48 -9.58
CA GLY A 135 20.84 24.54 -10.83
C GLY A 135 20.79 25.93 -11.47
N MET A 136 19.62 26.54 -11.56
CA MET A 136 19.48 27.91 -12.11
C MET A 136 20.17 28.96 -11.22
N MET A 137 20.07 28.83 -9.90
CA MET A 137 20.83 29.68 -8.98
C MET A 137 22.34 29.58 -9.21
N GLY A 138 22.84 28.36 -9.44
CA GLY A 138 24.25 28.13 -9.80
C GLY A 138 24.64 28.77 -11.11
N ALA A 139 23.79 28.70 -12.15
CA ALA A 139 24.03 29.35 -13.44
C ALA A 139 24.10 30.88 -13.31
N PHE A 140 23.16 31.48 -12.60
CA PHE A 140 23.17 32.93 -12.37
C PHE A 140 24.36 33.39 -11.49
N ALA A 141 24.78 32.58 -10.53
CA ALA A 141 25.95 32.88 -9.72
C ALA A 141 27.24 32.88 -10.58
N LYS A 142 27.38 31.98 -11.54
CA LYS A 142 28.51 31.97 -12.50
C LYS A 142 28.49 33.22 -13.40
N LEU A 143 27.32 33.59 -13.90
CA LEU A 143 27.15 34.83 -14.69
C LEU A 143 27.55 36.10 -13.92
N ALA A 144 27.19 36.16 -12.65
CA ALA A 144 27.47 37.35 -11.83
C ALA A 144 28.94 37.51 -11.43
N ASN A 145 29.70 36.39 -11.39
CA ASN A 145 31.09 36.36 -10.91
C ASN A 145 32.14 36.27 -12.04
N SER A 146 31.74 36.29 -13.31
CA SER A 146 32.63 36.17 -14.48
C SER A 146 32.36 37.25 -15.48
N ASP A 147 33.40 37.98 -15.86
CA ASP A 147 33.32 39.06 -16.90
C ASP A 147 33.06 38.48 -18.31
N ALA A 148 33.36 37.19 -18.52
CA ALA A 148 33.09 36.46 -19.77
C ALA A 148 32.75 34.99 -19.46
N PRO A 149 31.52 34.67 -19.07
CA PRO A 149 31.13 33.30 -18.77
C PRO A 149 31.13 32.43 -20.02
N GLU A 150 31.69 31.24 -19.91
CA GLU A 150 31.69 30.29 -21.04
C GLU A 150 30.27 29.72 -21.27
N PRO A 151 29.73 29.84 -22.49
CA PRO A 151 28.36 29.32 -22.78
C PRO A 151 28.19 27.83 -22.52
N SER A 152 29.26 27.04 -22.66
CA SER A 152 29.30 25.59 -22.40
C SER A 152 29.03 25.25 -20.92
N GLU A 153 29.61 26.01 -19.98
CA GLU A 153 29.39 25.79 -18.55
C GLU A 153 27.98 26.17 -18.09
N LEU A 154 27.43 27.23 -18.67
CA LEU A 154 26.06 27.64 -18.45
C LEU A 154 25.09 26.56 -18.97
N ALA A 155 25.30 26.08 -20.20
CA ALA A 155 24.49 25.02 -20.80
C ALA A 155 24.54 23.74 -19.95
N GLY A 156 25.69 23.36 -19.40
CA GLY A 156 25.84 22.22 -18.49
C GLY A 156 25.03 22.35 -17.22
N THR A 157 25.07 23.51 -16.58
CA THR A 157 24.33 23.78 -15.32
C THR A 157 22.80 23.78 -15.54
N ILE A 158 22.34 24.35 -16.66
CA ILE A 158 20.92 24.34 -17.05
C ILE A 158 20.47 22.91 -17.39
N SER A 159 21.28 22.16 -18.15
CA SER A 159 20.98 20.78 -18.50
C SER A 159 20.84 19.92 -17.25
N PHE A 160 21.74 20.03 -16.27
CA PHE A 160 21.64 19.39 -14.97
C PHE A 160 20.29 19.69 -14.28
N ALA A 161 19.91 20.96 -14.25
CA ALA A 161 18.65 21.38 -13.66
C ALA A 161 17.43 20.68 -14.31
N LEU A 162 17.37 20.65 -15.62
CA LEU A 162 16.26 20.03 -16.36
C LEU A 162 16.20 18.50 -16.16
N ILE A 163 17.36 17.84 -16.12
CA ILE A 163 17.46 16.39 -15.90
C ILE A 163 16.89 16.00 -14.53
N THR A 164 17.15 16.77 -13.47
CA THR A 164 16.61 16.45 -12.13
C THR A 164 15.09 16.46 -12.11
N THR A 165 14.44 17.40 -12.79
CA THR A 165 12.97 17.40 -12.90
C THR A 165 12.47 16.22 -13.73
N ALA A 166 13.13 15.91 -14.83
CA ALA A 166 12.76 14.74 -15.64
C ALA A 166 12.84 13.44 -14.84
N ILE A 167 13.90 13.24 -14.04
CA ILE A 167 14.05 12.08 -13.15
C ILE A 167 12.92 12.06 -12.10
N GLY A 168 12.58 13.18 -11.48
CA GLY A 168 11.47 13.26 -10.53
C GLY A 168 10.14 12.78 -11.11
N LEU A 169 9.84 13.15 -12.36
CA LEU A 169 8.65 12.71 -13.09
C LEU A 169 8.73 11.22 -13.48
N VAL A 170 9.89 10.75 -13.91
CA VAL A 170 10.11 9.31 -14.24
C VAL A 170 9.89 8.41 -13.02
N ILE A 171 10.19 8.89 -11.82
CA ILE A 171 9.90 8.18 -10.57
C ILE A 171 8.40 8.22 -10.26
N ALA A 172 7.77 9.39 -10.36
CA ALA A 172 6.39 9.58 -9.93
C ALA A 172 5.36 8.89 -10.83
N ILE A 173 5.53 8.94 -12.16
CA ILE A 173 4.53 8.44 -13.11
C ILE A 173 4.24 6.94 -12.95
N PRO A 174 5.26 6.04 -12.90
CA PRO A 174 5.00 4.63 -12.67
C PRO A 174 4.35 4.34 -11.31
N LEU A 175 4.71 5.10 -10.27
CA LEU A 175 4.12 4.94 -8.95
C LEU A 175 2.65 5.34 -8.90
N VAL A 176 2.24 6.38 -9.67
CA VAL A 176 0.83 6.75 -9.84
C VAL A 176 0.03 5.62 -10.48
N MET A 177 0.57 4.98 -11.50
CA MET A 177 -0.07 3.83 -12.15
C MET A 177 -0.14 2.61 -11.21
N ALA A 178 0.94 2.38 -10.46
CA ALA A 178 0.99 1.29 -9.49
C ALA A 178 -0.03 1.48 -8.35
N ILE A 179 -0.16 2.67 -7.78
CA ILE A 179 -1.13 2.93 -6.71
C ILE A 179 -2.58 2.78 -7.19
N ALA A 180 -2.90 3.18 -8.42
CA ALA A 180 -4.21 2.96 -9.00
C ALA A 180 -4.55 1.45 -9.10
N SER A 181 -3.59 0.64 -9.55
CA SER A 181 -3.74 -0.82 -9.59
C SER A 181 -3.90 -1.44 -8.21
N VAL A 182 -3.15 -0.97 -7.21
CA VAL A 182 -3.24 -1.42 -5.82
C VAL A 182 -4.61 -1.08 -5.23
N ASN A 183 -5.09 0.15 -5.40
CA ASN A 183 -6.40 0.58 -4.90
C ASN A 183 -7.54 -0.28 -5.48
N ASN A 184 -7.49 -0.60 -6.78
CA ASN A 184 -8.47 -1.49 -7.40
C ASN A 184 -8.45 -2.90 -6.79
N LYS A 185 -7.26 -3.43 -6.43
CA LYS A 185 -7.14 -4.74 -5.79
C LYS A 185 -7.63 -4.71 -4.34
N ILE A 186 -7.47 -3.62 -3.63
CA ILE A 186 -8.00 -3.44 -2.27
C ILE A 186 -9.53 -3.41 -2.32
N LYS A 187 -10.13 -2.65 -3.24
CA LYS A 187 -11.57 -2.66 -3.42
C LYS A 187 -12.12 -4.05 -3.73
N GLN A 188 -11.47 -4.78 -4.63
CA GLN A 188 -11.85 -6.18 -4.91
C GLN A 188 -11.72 -7.08 -3.67
N LEU A 189 -10.73 -6.84 -2.78
CA LEU A 189 -10.60 -7.56 -1.52
C LEU A 189 -11.77 -7.22 -0.59
N GLU A 190 -12.10 -5.94 -0.44
CA GLU A 190 -13.22 -5.47 0.40
C GLU A 190 -14.56 -6.06 -0.08
N ASP A 191 -14.82 -6.01 -1.38
CA ASP A 191 -16.05 -6.55 -1.97
C ASP A 191 -16.19 -8.05 -1.72
N LEU A 192 -15.14 -8.82 -2.00
CA LEU A 192 -15.12 -10.28 -1.77
C LEU A 192 -15.33 -10.61 -0.29
N ILE A 193 -14.65 -9.91 0.61
CA ILE A 193 -14.80 -10.16 2.05
C ILE A 193 -16.20 -9.77 2.52
N SER A 194 -16.75 -8.65 2.05
CA SER A 194 -18.09 -8.21 2.42
C SER A 194 -19.17 -9.25 2.07
N VAL A 195 -19.10 -9.80 0.87
CA VAL A 195 -20.04 -10.85 0.42
C VAL A 195 -19.86 -12.12 1.28
N GLY A 196 -18.65 -12.68 1.32
CA GLY A 196 -18.42 -13.91 2.06
C GLY A 196 -18.62 -13.79 3.58
N PHE A 197 -18.38 -12.60 4.14
CA PHE A 197 -18.65 -12.32 5.54
C PHE A 197 -20.15 -12.27 5.85
N SER A 198 -20.96 -11.71 4.94
CA SER A 198 -22.41 -11.70 5.07
C SER A 198 -22.98 -13.12 5.05
N GLU A 199 -22.57 -13.95 4.09
CA GLU A 199 -22.97 -15.36 3.99
C GLU A 199 -22.59 -16.15 5.25
N PHE A 200 -21.35 -16.00 5.69
CA PHE A 200 -20.89 -16.62 6.94
C PHE A 200 -21.71 -16.19 8.15
N LEU A 201 -21.98 -14.90 8.30
CA LEU A 201 -22.73 -14.37 9.44
C LEU A 201 -24.17 -14.89 9.52
N ASP A 202 -24.80 -15.15 8.39
CA ASP A 202 -26.17 -15.69 8.34
C ASP A 202 -26.19 -17.15 8.85
N VAL A 203 -25.24 -17.98 8.41
CA VAL A 203 -25.08 -19.36 8.89
C VAL A 203 -24.68 -19.38 10.37
N PHE A 204 -23.75 -18.53 10.79
CA PHE A 204 -23.27 -18.42 12.16
C PHE A 204 -24.38 -17.99 13.13
N ARG A 205 -25.22 -17.04 12.73
CA ARG A 205 -26.38 -16.60 13.52
C ARG A 205 -27.37 -17.76 13.76
N ASN A 206 -27.67 -18.51 12.71
CA ASN A 206 -28.59 -19.64 12.79
C ASN A 206 -28.03 -20.78 13.64
N SER A 207 -26.73 -21.05 13.57
CA SER A 207 -26.04 -22.03 14.40
C SER A 207 -26.09 -21.64 15.89
N LEU A 208 -25.76 -20.39 16.23
CA LEU A 208 -25.84 -19.90 17.61
C LEU A 208 -27.27 -19.93 18.19
N ALA A 209 -28.29 -19.78 17.35
CA ALA A 209 -29.69 -19.85 17.82
C ALA A 209 -30.15 -21.28 18.11
N LYS A 210 -29.58 -22.29 17.43
CA LYS A 210 -29.92 -23.72 17.61
C LYS A 210 -29.17 -24.36 18.79
N HIS A 211 -27.99 -23.86 19.13
CA HIS A 211 -27.08 -24.49 20.10
C HIS A 211 -26.91 -23.66 21.39
N LYS A 212 -27.84 -22.72 21.65
CA LYS A 212 -27.97 -21.96 22.89
C LYS A 212 -28.93 -22.70 23.82
#